data_4fec047c1ef352d113985cc20c17cba6
#
_entry.id   4fec047c1ef352d113985cc20c17cba6
#
_cell.length_a   1.000
_cell.length_b   1.000
_cell.length_c   1.000
_cell.angle_alpha   90.00
_cell.angle_beta   90.00
_cell.angle_gamma   90.00
#
_symmetry.space_group_name_H-M   'P 1'
#
loop_
_entity.id
_entity.type
_entity.pdbx_description
1 polymer ?
#
loop_
_entity_poly.entity_id
_entity_poly.type
_entity_poly.pdbx_seq_one_letter_code
_entity_poly.pdbx_strand_id
1 'polypeptide(L)'
;MAKANLLVTHDPNHAGLAKEEITSVLKQLNITPEFLKSEIEGLFQITIKEPKEVIKKLVKTCKKDPSMFRMTFHWVPVDNWCKSTIEDMQKTIKGLVKGIDEKDKWKIDIAKRCYEKYHTTELIMKLTDVVERPKVDLKNPDKIIRVDIIGNDAGISLLNKDEMLNIPALKQ
;
A
#
# COMPACT_ATOMS: atom_id res chain seq x y z
N MET A 1 -11.29 -12.19 12.31
CA MET A 1 -10.55 -10.98 12.68
C MET A 1 -10.69 -9.91 11.62
N ALA A 2 -10.96 -8.68 12.06
CA ALA A 2 -10.97 -7.55 11.15
C ALA A 2 -9.56 -7.29 10.64
N LYS A 3 -9.43 -7.09 9.32
CA LYS A 3 -8.16 -6.74 8.70
C LYS A 3 -8.20 -5.29 8.23
N ALA A 4 -7.05 -4.62 8.28
CA ALA A 4 -6.92 -3.26 7.82
C ALA A 4 -7.20 -3.15 6.31
N ASN A 5 -7.75 -2.02 5.89
CA ASN A 5 -7.85 -1.68 4.47
C ASN A 5 -6.94 -0.51 4.09
N LEU A 6 -6.15 -0.04 5.06
CA LEU A 6 -5.18 1.04 4.85
C LEU A 6 -3.97 0.80 5.75
N LEU A 7 -2.78 0.88 5.17
CA LEU A 7 -1.51 0.81 5.90
C LEU A 7 -0.83 2.17 5.78
N VAL A 8 -0.39 2.72 6.93
CA VAL A 8 0.33 4.00 6.95
C VAL A 8 1.66 3.80 7.66
N THR A 9 2.76 4.09 6.96
CA THR A 9 4.09 4.03 7.56
C THR A 9 4.48 5.39 8.14
N HIS A 10 5.27 5.36 9.19
CA HIS A 10 5.70 6.56 9.89
C HIS A 10 7.04 6.35 10.57
N ASP A 11 7.63 7.43 11.08
CA ASP A 11 8.82 7.35 11.91
C ASP A 11 8.45 6.63 13.22
N PRO A 12 9.10 5.49 13.53
CA PRO A 12 8.81 4.73 14.76
C PRO A 12 8.99 5.54 16.04
N ASN A 13 9.87 6.55 16.02
CA ASN A 13 10.13 7.39 17.19
C ASN A 13 9.06 8.44 17.44
N HIS A 14 8.13 8.63 16.50
CA HIS A 14 7.11 9.66 16.55
C HIS A 14 5.70 9.12 16.32
N ALA A 15 5.42 7.94 16.86
CA ALA A 15 4.13 7.27 16.66
C ALA A 15 2.93 8.11 17.07
N GLY A 16 3.03 8.80 18.23
CA GLY A 16 1.94 9.67 18.72
C GLY A 16 1.65 10.83 17.78
N LEU A 17 2.70 11.51 17.30
CA LEU A 17 2.55 12.61 16.35
C LEU A 17 2.03 12.13 15.00
N ALA A 18 2.46 10.95 14.56
CA ALA A 18 1.97 10.35 13.32
C ALA A 18 0.47 10.05 13.41
N LYS A 19 0.03 9.51 14.55
CA LYS A 19 -1.39 9.22 14.77
C LYS A 19 -2.23 10.49 14.75
N GLU A 20 -1.74 11.57 15.37
CA GLU A 20 -2.40 12.88 15.34
C GLU A 20 -2.49 13.42 13.91
N GLU A 21 -1.41 13.29 13.13
CA GLU A 21 -1.39 13.71 11.73
C GLU A 21 -2.44 12.96 10.90
N ILE A 22 -2.48 11.64 11.01
CA ILE A 22 -3.44 10.80 10.30
C ILE A 22 -4.86 11.22 10.65
N THR A 23 -5.16 11.36 11.94
CA THR A 23 -6.48 11.75 12.42
C THR A 23 -6.88 13.12 11.90
N SER A 24 -5.98 14.08 11.95
CA SER A 24 -6.21 15.47 11.51
C SER A 24 -6.44 15.55 10.00
N VAL A 25 -5.59 14.89 9.23
CA VAL A 25 -5.70 14.88 7.75
C VAL A 25 -7.03 14.25 7.32
N LEU A 26 -7.40 13.12 7.91
CA LEU A 26 -8.65 12.44 7.58
C LEU A 26 -9.88 13.21 8.05
N LYS A 27 -9.78 13.92 9.17
CA LYS A 27 -10.88 14.75 9.66
C LYS A 27 -11.28 15.83 8.66
N GLN A 28 -10.32 16.39 7.94
CA GLN A 28 -10.60 17.38 6.90
C GLN A 28 -11.47 16.82 5.77
N LEU A 29 -11.48 15.52 5.60
CA LEU A 29 -12.33 14.82 4.62
C LEU A 29 -13.56 14.20 5.27
N ASN A 30 -13.83 14.52 6.54
CA ASN A 30 -14.93 13.95 7.33
C ASN A 30 -14.82 12.42 7.47
N ILE A 31 -13.59 11.93 7.56
CA ILE A 31 -13.29 10.50 7.75
C ILE A 31 -12.76 10.29 9.17
N THR A 32 -13.33 9.31 9.85
CA THR A 32 -12.84 8.88 11.17
C THR A 32 -12.12 7.55 11.00
N PRO A 33 -10.80 7.49 11.26
CA PRO A 33 -10.07 6.24 11.15
C PRO A 33 -10.31 5.34 12.35
N GLU A 34 -10.33 4.03 12.13
CA GLU A 34 -10.27 3.04 13.18
C GLU A 34 -8.87 2.44 13.16
N PHE A 35 -8.10 2.68 14.23
CA PHE A 35 -6.76 2.13 14.37
C PHE A 35 -6.86 0.72 14.94
N LEU A 36 -6.41 -0.26 14.18
CA LEU A 36 -6.35 -1.64 14.64
C LEU A 36 -5.05 -1.88 15.41
N LYS A 37 -5.03 -2.92 16.24
CA LYS A 37 -3.83 -3.28 16.96
C LYS A 37 -2.73 -3.68 15.97
N SER A 38 -1.57 -3.04 16.06
CA SER A 38 -0.41 -3.33 15.24
C SER A 38 0.82 -3.45 16.12
N GLU A 39 1.53 -4.57 16.01
CA GLU A 39 2.76 -4.82 16.76
C GLU A 39 4.00 -4.45 15.95
N ILE A 40 3.80 -3.93 14.73
CA ILE A 40 4.90 -3.53 13.86
C ILE A 40 5.24 -2.08 14.11
N GLU A 41 6.46 -1.80 14.53
CA GLU A 41 6.94 -0.44 14.71
C GLU A 41 6.96 0.30 13.38
N GLY A 42 6.53 1.55 13.39
CA GLY A 42 6.52 2.38 12.18
C GLY A 42 5.38 2.10 11.23
N LEU A 43 4.39 1.31 11.65
CA LEU A 43 3.25 0.95 10.79
C LEU A 43 1.95 1.02 11.57
N PHE A 44 1.00 1.81 11.09
CA PHE A 44 -0.38 1.74 11.54
C PHE A 44 -1.22 0.91 10.57
N GLN A 45 -2.05 0.05 11.15
CA GLN A 45 -3.06 -0.72 10.41
C GLN A 45 -4.40 -0.09 10.71
N ILE A 46 -5.07 0.39 9.67
CA ILE A 46 -6.22 1.27 9.81
C ILE A 46 -7.38 0.77 8.95
N THR A 47 -8.60 1.02 9.43
CA THR A 47 -9.80 0.83 8.64
C THR A 47 -10.46 2.19 8.42
N ILE A 48 -10.74 2.51 7.16
CA ILE A 48 -11.50 3.70 6.77
C ILE A 48 -12.49 3.34 5.69
N LYS A 49 -13.43 4.23 5.44
CA LYS A 49 -14.38 4.11 4.36
C LYS A 49 -13.73 4.54 3.05
N GLU A 50 -13.87 3.70 2.00
CA GLU A 50 -13.38 3.97 0.65
C GLU A 50 -11.93 4.45 0.56
N PRO A 51 -10.98 3.60 0.98
CA PRO A 51 -9.58 4.04 1.09
C PRO A 51 -8.97 4.53 -0.22
N LYS A 52 -9.27 3.92 -1.37
CA LYS A 52 -8.70 4.35 -2.65
C LYS A 52 -9.14 5.76 -3.03
N GLU A 53 -10.43 6.06 -2.85
CA GLU A 53 -10.96 7.40 -3.14
C GLU A 53 -10.37 8.45 -2.20
N VAL A 54 -10.20 8.09 -0.93
CA VAL A 54 -9.58 8.98 0.05
C VAL A 54 -8.13 9.26 -0.34
N ILE A 55 -7.38 8.23 -0.71
CA ILE A 55 -5.97 8.40 -1.09
C ILE A 55 -5.82 9.29 -2.33
N LYS A 56 -6.69 9.16 -3.32
CA LYS A 56 -6.66 10.05 -4.49
C LYS A 56 -6.76 11.51 -4.07
N LYS A 57 -7.63 11.81 -3.12
CA LYS A 57 -7.79 13.18 -2.59
C LYS A 57 -6.53 13.62 -1.84
N LEU A 58 -5.94 12.73 -1.04
CA LEU A 58 -4.73 13.04 -0.28
C LEU A 58 -3.52 13.24 -1.17
N VAL A 59 -3.41 12.53 -2.29
CA VAL A 59 -2.35 12.77 -3.28
C VAL A 59 -2.42 14.20 -3.78
N LYS A 60 -3.61 14.67 -4.13
CA LYS A 60 -3.82 16.05 -4.58
C LYS A 60 -3.47 17.05 -3.47
N THR A 61 -3.91 16.77 -2.25
CA THR A 61 -3.62 17.62 -1.09
C THR A 61 -2.13 17.70 -0.83
N CYS A 62 -1.43 16.57 -0.87
CA CYS A 62 0.03 16.52 -0.63
C CYS A 62 0.81 17.26 -1.71
N LYS A 63 0.40 17.17 -2.95
CA LYS A 63 1.03 17.93 -4.05
C LYS A 63 0.86 19.43 -3.86
N LYS A 64 -0.28 19.86 -3.35
CA LYS A 64 -0.58 21.25 -3.13
C LYS A 64 0.09 21.80 -1.88
N ASP A 65 0.09 21.04 -0.79
CA ASP A 65 0.68 21.42 0.49
C ASP A 65 1.37 20.24 1.18
N PRO A 66 2.61 19.96 0.79
CA PRO A 66 3.37 18.83 1.39
C PRO A 66 3.60 18.99 2.89
N SER A 67 3.51 20.21 3.43
CA SER A 67 3.78 20.48 4.84
C SER A 67 2.76 19.84 5.78
N MET A 68 1.61 19.40 5.27
CA MET A 68 0.60 18.69 6.05
C MET A 68 1.03 17.29 6.43
N PHE A 69 2.06 16.74 5.74
CA PHE A 69 2.52 15.36 5.90
C PHE A 69 3.97 15.35 6.39
N ARG A 70 4.15 15.47 7.70
CA ARG A 70 5.49 15.52 8.30
C ARG A 70 5.94 14.21 8.92
N MET A 71 4.99 13.45 9.46
CA MET A 71 5.29 12.26 10.26
C MET A 71 4.99 10.95 9.53
N THR A 72 4.21 11.00 8.46
CA THR A 72 3.86 9.80 7.70
C THR A 72 4.62 9.77 6.37
N PHE A 73 4.88 8.54 5.87
CA PHE A 73 5.68 8.34 4.65
C PHE A 73 4.88 7.75 3.50
N HIS A 74 4.16 6.67 3.76
CA HIS A 74 3.38 5.97 2.76
C HIS A 74 1.99 5.65 3.29
N TRP A 75 0.97 5.85 2.45
CA TRP A 75 -0.40 5.47 2.75
C TRP A 75 -0.84 4.53 1.63
N VAL A 76 -1.10 3.27 1.98
CA VAL A 76 -1.33 2.20 1.02
C VAL A 76 -2.67 1.51 1.30
N PRO A 77 -3.65 1.61 0.38
CA PRO A 77 -4.88 0.82 0.50
C PRO A 77 -4.61 -0.67 0.31
N VAL A 78 -5.38 -1.50 1.00
CA VAL A 78 -5.28 -2.96 0.88
C VAL A 78 -6.62 -3.53 0.44
N ASP A 79 -6.62 -4.23 -0.70
CA ASP A 79 -7.82 -4.87 -1.24
C ASP A 79 -8.07 -6.24 -0.63
N ASN A 80 -7.02 -7.04 -0.53
CA ASN A 80 -7.14 -8.45 -0.14
C ASN A 80 -6.03 -8.87 0.81
N TRP A 81 -6.37 -9.68 1.80
CA TRP A 81 -5.41 -10.33 2.67
C TRP A 81 -5.36 -11.82 2.36
N CYS A 82 -4.17 -12.38 2.35
CA CYS A 82 -3.93 -13.81 2.22
C CYS A 82 -2.73 -14.20 3.08
N LYS A 83 -2.42 -15.47 3.13
CA LYS A 83 -1.19 -15.92 3.79
C LYS A 83 0.00 -15.55 2.91
N SER A 84 1.16 -15.31 3.54
CA SER A 84 2.39 -14.91 2.84
C SER A 84 3.16 -16.08 2.23
N THR A 85 2.48 -17.15 1.87
CA THR A 85 3.07 -18.23 1.09
C THR A 85 3.07 -17.84 -0.39
N ILE A 86 4.03 -18.32 -1.15
CA ILE A 86 4.10 -18.05 -2.59
C ILE A 86 2.80 -18.46 -3.27
N GLU A 87 2.30 -19.63 -2.94
CA GLU A 87 1.07 -20.19 -3.54
C GLU A 87 -0.14 -19.27 -3.32
N ASP A 88 -0.36 -18.84 -2.07
CA ASP A 88 -1.50 -17.99 -1.74
C ASP A 88 -1.37 -16.60 -2.34
N MET A 89 -0.18 -16.03 -2.33
CA MET A 89 0.06 -14.73 -2.95
C MET A 89 -0.12 -14.79 -4.47
N GLN A 90 0.38 -15.83 -5.13
CA GLN A 90 0.16 -16.02 -6.57
C GLN A 90 -1.32 -16.14 -6.91
N LYS A 91 -2.06 -16.88 -6.12
CA LYS A 91 -3.50 -17.06 -6.32
C LYS A 91 -4.24 -15.72 -6.22
N THR A 92 -3.91 -14.93 -5.21
CA THR A 92 -4.50 -13.60 -5.02
C THR A 92 -4.16 -12.67 -6.18
N ILE A 93 -2.90 -12.66 -6.62
CA ILE A 93 -2.44 -11.84 -7.74
C ILE A 93 -3.16 -12.25 -9.03
N LYS A 94 -3.29 -13.54 -9.30
CA LYS A 94 -4.04 -14.01 -10.48
C LYS A 94 -5.46 -13.43 -10.54
N GLY A 95 -6.12 -13.35 -9.40
CA GLY A 95 -7.46 -12.75 -9.31
C GLY A 95 -7.47 -11.27 -9.64
N LEU A 96 -6.37 -10.55 -9.38
CA LEU A 96 -6.27 -9.11 -9.63
C LEU A 96 -5.84 -8.78 -11.07
N VAL A 97 -5.19 -9.70 -11.77
CA VAL A 97 -4.66 -9.45 -13.13
C VAL A 97 -5.77 -9.09 -14.12
N LYS A 98 -7.00 -9.50 -13.87
CA LYS A 98 -8.17 -9.13 -14.67
C LYS A 98 -8.35 -7.61 -14.77
N GLY A 99 -7.91 -6.86 -13.77
CA GLY A 99 -7.96 -5.40 -13.76
C GLY A 99 -6.83 -4.73 -14.52
N ILE A 100 -5.91 -5.50 -15.10
CA ILE A 100 -4.82 -4.98 -15.92
C ILE A 100 -5.10 -5.32 -17.38
N ASP A 101 -5.32 -4.29 -18.20
CA ASP A 101 -5.48 -4.47 -19.64
C ASP A 101 -4.13 -4.75 -20.28
N GLU A 102 -4.13 -5.41 -21.45
CA GLU A 102 -2.90 -5.68 -22.17
C GLU A 102 -2.14 -4.41 -22.58
N LYS A 103 -2.85 -3.30 -22.67
CA LYS A 103 -2.28 -1.98 -23.00
C LYS A 103 -1.70 -1.26 -21.78
N ASP A 104 -2.09 -1.69 -20.58
CA ASP A 104 -1.63 -1.04 -19.35
C ASP A 104 -0.15 -1.33 -19.08
N LYS A 105 0.54 -0.31 -18.69
CA LYS A 105 1.89 -0.44 -18.12
C LYS A 105 1.73 -0.80 -16.66
N TRP A 106 2.49 -1.78 -16.19
CA TRP A 106 2.34 -2.24 -14.81
C TRP A 106 3.68 -2.53 -14.15
N LYS A 107 3.67 -2.56 -12.84
CA LYS A 107 4.79 -3.07 -12.04
C LYS A 107 4.26 -3.76 -10.79
N ILE A 108 5.15 -4.52 -10.16
CA ILE A 108 4.92 -5.02 -8.80
C ILE A 108 5.79 -4.23 -7.83
N ASP A 109 5.24 -3.94 -6.66
CA ASP A 109 5.93 -3.21 -5.60
C ASP A 109 5.73 -3.98 -4.30
N ILE A 110 6.83 -4.38 -3.65
CA ILE A 110 6.78 -5.27 -2.48
C ILE A 110 7.46 -4.62 -1.29
N ALA A 111 6.76 -4.61 -0.15
CA ALA A 111 7.32 -4.26 1.14
C ALA A 111 7.23 -5.46 2.07
N LYS A 112 8.28 -5.72 2.84
CA LYS A 112 8.34 -6.86 3.77
C LYS A 112 8.61 -6.38 5.19
N ARG A 113 7.87 -6.97 6.14
CA ARG A 113 8.08 -6.74 7.57
C ARG A 113 7.92 -8.06 8.30
N CYS A 114 8.88 -8.39 9.17
CA CYS A 114 8.88 -9.66 9.91
C CYS A 114 8.79 -10.87 8.99
N TYR A 115 9.55 -10.84 7.90
CA TYR A 115 9.54 -11.88 6.87
C TYR A 115 10.94 -12.00 6.26
N GLU A 116 11.53 -13.21 6.34
CA GLU A 116 12.89 -13.46 5.85
C GLU A 116 12.98 -14.68 4.93
N LYS A 117 11.85 -15.29 4.59
CA LYS A 117 11.81 -16.54 3.83
C LYS A 117 12.39 -16.40 2.42
N TYR A 118 12.11 -15.29 1.74
CA TYR A 118 12.61 -15.00 0.41
C TYR A 118 13.10 -13.56 0.34
N HIS A 119 14.14 -13.32 -0.46
CA HIS A 119 14.59 -11.97 -0.78
C HIS A 119 13.59 -11.30 -1.73
N THR A 120 13.58 -9.98 -1.73
CA THR A 120 12.65 -9.21 -2.56
C THR A 120 12.78 -9.58 -4.05
N THR A 121 14.00 -9.75 -4.55
CA THR A 121 14.23 -10.12 -5.95
C THR A 121 13.58 -11.47 -6.28
N GLU A 122 13.72 -12.45 -5.40
CA GLU A 122 13.10 -13.77 -5.58
C GLU A 122 11.57 -13.68 -5.56
N LEU A 123 11.02 -12.86 -4.65
CA LEU A 123 9.57 -12.62 -4.58
C LEU A 123 9.06 -12.00 -5.88
N ILE A 124 9.74 -10.99 -6.38
CA ILE A 124 9.37 -10.35 -7.64
C ILE A 124 9.30 -11.38 -8.76
N MET A 125 10.32 -12.21 -8.90
CA MET A 125 10.36 -13.24 -9.93
C MET A 125 9.21 -14.24 -9.79
N LYS A 126 8.99 -14.75 -8.58
CA LYS A 126 7.94 -15.75 -8.32
C LYS A 126 6.54 -15.19 -8.48
N LEU A 127 6.31 -13.95 -8.02
CA LEU A 127 4.99 -13.35 -8.06
C LEU A 127 4.63 -12.79 -9.43
N THR A 128 5.61 -12.30 -10.20
CA THR A 128 5.35 -11.80 -11.55
C THR A 128 5.16 -12.92 -12.56
N ASP A 129 5.63 -14.13 -12.25
CA ASP A 129 5.47 -15.30 -13.12
C ASP A 129 4.01 -15.60 -13.47
N VAL A 130 3.08 -15.23 -12.59
CA VAL A 130 1.65 -15.45 -12.81
C VAL A 130 0.94 -14.25 -13.47
N VAL A 131 1.67 -13.19 -13.77
CA VAL A 131 1.11 -11.98 -14.38
C VAL A 131 1.38 -12.02 -15.90
N GLU A 132 0.39 -12.43 -16.65
CA GLU A 132 0.49 -12.56 -18.11
C GLU A 132 0.11 -11.24 -18.80
N ARG A 133 0.95 -10.21 -18.58
CA ARG A 133 0.77 -8.90 -19.22
C ARG A 133 2.12 -8.41 -19.73
N PRO A 134 2.18 -7.87 -20.98
CA PRO A 134 3.45 -7.63 -21.65
C PRO A 134 4.18 -6.34 -21.28
N LYS A 135 3.48 -5.34 -20.73
CA LYS A 135 4.06 -4.01 -20.58
C LYS A 135 4.49 -3.69 -19.15
N VAL A 136 5.63 -4.23 -18.74
CA VAL A 136 6.24 -3.87 -17.45
C VAL A 136 6.91 -2.50 -17.59
N ASP A 137 6.61 -1.58 -16.69
CA ASP A 137 7.24 -0.26 -16.65
C ASP A 137 7.47 0.17 -15.20
N LEU A 138 8.73 0.20 -14.80
CA LEU A 138 9.10 0.51 -13.43
C LEU A 138 9.02 2.00 -13.09
N LYS A 139 9.08 2.87 -14.11
CA LYS A 139 9.10 4.32 -13.91
C LYS A 139 7.73 4.96 -13.99
N ASN A 140 6.94 4.58 -14.97
CA ASN A 140 5.63 5.19 -15.23
C ASN A 140 4.53 4.15 -15.42
N PRO A 141 4.25 3.32 -14.40
CA PRO A 141 3.19 2.33 -14.54
C PRO A 141 1.81 2.98 -14.47
N ASP A 142 0.85 2.41 -15.18
CA ASP A 142 -0.56 2.76 -15.05
C ASP A 142 -1.19 2.01 -13.87
N LYS A 143 -0.72 0.78 -13.65
CA LYS A 143 -1.20 -0.11 -12.60
C LYS A 143 -0.04 -0.63 -11.75
N ILE A 144 -0.27 -0.73 -10.46
CA ILE A 144 0.72 -1.24 -9.50
C ILE A 144 0.10 -2.42 -8.75
N ILE A 145 0.76 -3.56 -8.80
CA ILE A 145 0.43 -4.68 -7.90
C ILE A 145 1.24 -4.42 -6.64
N ARG A 146 0.56 -3.99 -5.58
CA ARG A 146 1.24 -3.70 -4.31
C ARG A 146 1.09 -4.88 -3.37
N VAL A 147 2.22 -5.35 -2.83
CA VAL A 147 2.27 -6.46 -1.87
C VAL A 147 2.92 -5.97 -0.59
N ASP A 148 2.19 -6.04 0.50
CA ASP A 148 2.71 -5.72 1.83
C ASP A 148 2.70 -7.00 2.67
N ILE A 149 3.88 -7.58 2.87
CA ILE A 149 4.02 -8.79 3.69
C ILE A 149 4.28 -8.37 5.13
N ILE A 150 3.45 -8.87 6.04
CA ILE A 150 3.58 -8.64 7.47
C ILE A 150 3.58 -10.02 8.15
N GLY A 151 4.76 -10.57 8.38
CA GLY A 151 4.91 -11.90 8.97
C GLY A 151 4.25 -12.98 8.10
N ASN A 152 3.24 -13.63 8.64
CA ASN A 152 2.52 -14.72 7.96
C ASN A 152 1.38 -14.26 7.05
N ASP A 153 1.12 -12.97 7.00
CA ASP A 153 0.03 -12.38 6.20
C ASP A 153 0.57 -11.47 5.11
N ALA A 154 -0.17 -11.36 4.02
CA ALA A 154 0.15 -10.45 2.93
C ALA A 154 -1.10 -9.68 2.51
N GLY A 155 -0.97 -8.35 2.48
CA GLY A 155 -1.98 -7.48 1.92
C GLY A 155 -1.63 -7.20 0.47
N ILE A 156 -2.54 -7.48 -0.45
CA ILE A 156 -2.28 -7.37 -1.89
C ILE A 156 -3.37 -6.53 -2.55
N SER A 157 -2.94 -5.58 -3.36
CA SER A 157 -3.84 -4.64 -4.01
C SER A 157 -3.42 -4.38 -5.44
N LEU A 158 -4.40 -4.07 -6.27
CA LEU A 158 -4.16 -3.52 -7.59
C LEU A 158 -4.52 -2.04 -7.52
N LEU A 159 -3.53 -1.18 -7.70
CA LEU A 159 -3.67 0.25 -7.52
C LEU A 159 -3.38 1.00 -8.83
N ASN A 160 -4.15 2.05 -9.09
CA ASN A 160 -3.77 3.06 -10.07
C ASN A 160 -2.65 3.90 -9.43
N LYS A 161 -1.87 4.59 -10.24
CA LYS A 161 -0.73 5.38 -9.75
C LYS A 161 -1.09 6.46 -8.72
N ASP A 162 -2.34 6.95 -8.74
CA ASP A 162 -2.83 7.96 -7.79
C ASP A 162 -3.58 7.37 -6.59
N GLU A 163 -3.58 6.04 -6.46
CA GLU A 163 -4.23 5.35 -5.36
C GLU A 163 -3.27 4.91 -4.26
N MET A 164 -2.01 5.33 -4.35
CA MET A 164 -1.00 5.13 -3.31
C MET A 164 -0.32 6.47 -3.05
N LEU A 165 -0.20 6.85 -1.78
CA LEU A 165 0.46 8.09 -1.41
C LEU A 165 1.89 7.79 -0.95
N ASN A 166 2.85 8.30 -1.69
CA ASN A 166 4.27 8.23 -1.37
C ASN A 166 4.76 9.65 -1.10
N ILE A 167 4.75 10.04 0.16
CA ILE A 167 5.06 11.42 0.56
C ILE A 167 6.50 11.80 0.22
N PRO A 168 7.53 10.99 0.52
CA PRO A 168 8.88 11.34 0.12
C PRO A 168 9.05 11.60 -1.37
N ALA A 169 8.37 10.84 -2.22
CA ALA A 169 8.44 11.03 -3.68
C ALA A 169 7.81 12.36 -4.10
N LEU A 170 6.73 12.79 -3.44
CA LEU A 170 6.03 14.03 -3.77
C LEU A 170 6.74 15.28 -3.24
N LYS A 171 7.65 15.12 -2.28
CA LYS A 171 8.42 16.23 -1.71
C LYS A 171 9.71 16.52 -2.46
N GLN A 172 10.05 15.72 -3.44
CA GLN A 172 11.26 15.93 -4.25
C GLN A 172 11.06 17.04 -5.27
#